data_98dd96b1351b99777ca2e9168842b878
#
_entry.id   98dd96b1351b99777ca2e9168842b878
#
_cell.length_a   1.000
_cell.length_b   1.000
_cell.length_c   1.000
_cell.angle_alpha   90.00
_cell.angle_beta   90.00
_cell.angle_gamma   90.00
#
_symmetry.space_group_name_H-M   'P 1'
#
loop_
_entity.id
_entity.type
_entity.pdbx_description
1 polymer ?
#
loop_
_entity_poly.entity_id
_entity_poly.type
_entity_poly.pdbx_seq_one_letter_code
_entity_poly.pdbx_strand_id
1 'polypeptide(L)'
;MKKSKFSVKSMGQLDRRNFVRLLPTAGVVLPEVFRSAVAQNPIPAQPVPATPAPGSITVEILHEAEKMIGLELTEAQEKMALAGANRNLASYEGLRRIEVPLDTELATLFHPALPGKRYSKTRTPLRRARAKTPAFKTVADLAFCTVSQLAELVRTRRVTSVELTEMYLDRLKKQGEKLLCVITLTEDLARREAAEADREIAAGKYRGPLHGIPYGIKDLFATKGIPTTWGAEPFREQMINYDATVVERLREAGAVLVAKLSMGALAQGGRWFRGMTRNPWQPEETTIGSSGSSAGSASATAAGLVGFAIGTETLGSIVSPSSRCGVTGLRPTYGRISRYGAMALSWTMDKIGPICRGVEDCALVLDALYGPDGRDLTVGDAAFNWNPARPLAKMRIGFLQKEFEQGDEARRKLYATALDALRSEGANLQPIELPKFDAQVLRIILSAEAATAFDDITRDGRINQLSGQAPGDWPNSFRTSRFIPAVEYLRAQRARRLLMIEMDRLMSQWDVFVSPAPGSASLLITNLTGHPAVVTPCGLVNKLPQSIMFTGNIYDEGAPLRVAFAYQQVSKWLENSKIGE
;
A
#
# COMPACT_ATOMS: atom_id res chain seq x y z
N MET A 1 -49.14 -14.85 -43.33
CA MET A 1 -48.99 -14.78 -41.89
C MET A 1 -48.04 -13.64 -41.53
N LYS A 2 -48.59 -12.52 -41.02
CA LYS A 2 -47.86 -11.27 -40.77
C LYS A 2 -47.25 -11.30 -39.38
N LYS A 3 -45.93 -11.10 -39.27
CA LYS A 3 -45.24 -10.82 -38.00
C LYS A 3 -45.33 -9.34 -37.69
N SER A 4 -45.99 -8.95 -36.60
CA SER A 4 -46.02 -7.58 -36.10
C SER A 4 -44.74 -7.27 -35.30
N LYS A 5 -44.04 -6.21 -35.70
CA LYS A 5 -42.95 -5.60 -34.93
C LYS A 5 -43.55 -4.66 -33.88
N PHE A 6 -43.31 -4.90 -32.60
CA PHE A 6 -43.51 -3.90 -31.58
C PHE A 6 -42.24 -3.05 -31.40
N SER A 7 -42.40 -1.76 -31.65
CA SER A 7 -41.40 -0.74 -31.41
C SER A 7 -41.54 -0.23 -29.97
N VAL A 8 -40.49 -0.32 -29.17
CA VAL A 8 -40.42 0.30 -27.81
C VAL A 8 -39.99 1.75 -28.00
N LYS A 9 -40.92 2.68 -27.86
CA LYS A 9 -40.63 4.10 -27.74
C LYS A 9 -40.20 4.43 -26.31
N SER A 10 -39.16 5.24 -26.18
CA SER A 10 -38.52 5.81 -24.98
C SER A 10 -39.50 6.27 -23.91
N MET A 11 -39.40 5.72 -22.71
CA MET A 11 -39.96 6.33 -21.49
C MET A 11 -38.97 7.37 -20.97
N GLY A 12 -39.40 8.64 -20.94
CA GLY A 12 -38.69 9.75 -20.35
C GLY A 12 -38.56 9.60 -18.83
N GLN A 13 -37.48 10.16 -18.28
CA GLN A 13 -37.22 10.24 -16.85
C GLN A 13 -38.35 10.95 -16.11
N LEU A 14 -39.00 10.26 -15.19
CA LEU A 14 -39.94 10.85 -14.22
C LEU A 14 -39.14 11.44 -13.04
N ASP A 15 -39.26 12.75 -12.86
CA ASP A 15 -38.68 13.47 -11.72
C ASP A 15 -39.39 13.08 -10.41
N ARG A 16 -38.64 12.99 -9.30
CA ARG A 16 -39.14 12.67 -7.95
C ARG A 16 -40.31 13.54 -7.49
N ARG A 17 -40.43 14.77 -7.96
CA ARG A 17 -41.54 15.68 -7.62
C ARG A 17 -42.86 15.30 -8.27
N ASN A 18 -42.86 14.64 -9.39
CA ASN A 18 -44.07 14.22 -10.11
C ASN A 18 -44.60 12.88 -9.59
N PHE A 19 -43.78 12.07 -8.95
CA PHE A 19 -44.20 10.80 -8.35
C PHE A 19 -45.11 11.02 -7.11
N VAL A 20 -44.84 12.07 -6.30
CA VAL A 20 -45.60 12.37 -5.10
C VAL A 20 -46.97 12.99 -5.40
N ARG A 21 -47.17 13.59 -6.58
CA ARG A 21 -48.46 14.21 -6.97
C ARG A 21 -49.50 13.26 -7.57
N LEU A 22 -49.09 12.03 -7.90
CA LEU A 22 -49.96 11.02 -8.53
C LEU A 22 -50.59 10.02 -7.53
N LEU A 23 -50.25 10.12 -6.25
CA LEU A 23 -50.74 9.19 -5.22
C LEU A 23 -52.15 9.38 -4.68
N PRO A 24 -52.90 10.49 -4.88
CA PRO A 24 -54.25 10.64 -4.30
C PRO A 24 -55.43 10.18 -5.16
N THR A 25 -55.25 9.77 -6.41
CA THR A 25 -56.40 9.57 -7.32
C THR A 25 -56.54 8.18 -7.96
N ALA A 26 -55.63 7.24 -7.65
CA ALA A 26 -55.80 5.86 -8.09
C ALA A 26 -56.11 4.94 -6.90
N GLY A 27 -57.38 4.63 -6.70
CA GLY A 27 -57.82 3.58 -5.78
C GLY A 27 -57.31 2.22 -6.26
N VAL A 28 -56.09 1.85 -5.89
CA VAL A 28 -55.54 0.53 -6.14
C VAL A 28 -55.99 -0.41 -5.03
N VAL A 29 -56.97 -1.25 -5.35
CA VAL A 29 -57.30 -2.43 -4.54
C VAL A 29 -56.11 -3.39 -4.60
N LEU A 30 -55.31 -3.42 -3.54
CA LEU A 30 -54.27 -4.46 -3.39
C LEU A 30 -54.89 -5.81 -3.13
N PRO A 31 -54.48 -6.88 -3.78
CA PRO A 31 -54.95 -8.24 -3.47
C PRO A 31 -54.66 -8.61 -2.00
N GLU A 32 -55.58 -9.30 -1.35
CA GLU A 32 -55.50 -9.72 0.06
C GLU A 32 -54.26 -10.54 0.45
N VAL A 33 -53.53 -11.02 -0.52
CA VAL A 33 -52.29 -11.81 -0.31
C VAL A 33 -51.17 -10.99 0.37
N PHE A 34 -51.20 -9.64 0.32
CA PHE A 34 -50.16 -8.81 0.97
C PHE A 34 -50.50 -8.37 2.41
N ARG A 35 -51.69 -8.69 2.92
CA ARG A 35 -52.08 -8.32 4.30
C ARG A 35 -51.61 -9.32 5.37
N SER A 36 -51.15 -10.52 4.98
CA SER A 36 -50.70 -11.56 5.93
C SER A 36 -49.21 -11.45 6.34
N ALA A 37 -48.44 -10.55 5.76
CA ALA A 37 -46.98 -10.51 5.99
C ALA A 37 -46.51 -9.45 7.02
N VAL A 38 -47.42 -8.71 7.69
CA VAL A 38 -47.05 -7.65 8.65
C VAL A 38 -47.62 -7.90 10.06
N ALA A 39 -48.10 -9.09 10.37
CA ALA A 39 -48.28 -9.49 11.75
C ALA A 39 -46.97 -10.14 12.25
N GLN A 40 -46.01 -9.30 12.64
CA GLN A 40 -44.90 -9.78 13.47
C GLN A 40 -45.51 -10.25 14.79
N ASN A 41 -45.61 -11.57 14.95
CA ASN A 41 -45.77 -12.14 16.29
C ASN A 41 -44.62 -11.61 17.14
N PRO A 42 -44.85 -11.06 18.34
CA PRO A 42 -43.77 -10.70 19.24
C PRO A 42 -42.94 -11.97 19.47
N ILE A 43 -41.67 -11.93 19.14
CA ILE A 43 -40.69 -12.98 19.48
C ILE A 43 -40.87 -13.19 21.00
N PRO A 44 -41.23 -14.38 21.47
CA PRO A 44 -41.34 -14.61 22.90
C PRO A 44 -39.99 -14.31 23.53
N ALA A 45 -39.98 -13.40 24.50
CA ALA A 45 -38.78 -13.06 25.26
C ALA A 45 -38.27 -14.37 25.88
N GLN A 46 -37.11 -14.85 25.45
CA GLN A 46 -36.47 -16.01 26.09
C GLN A 46 -36.18 -15.64 27.55
N PRO A 47 -36.51 -16.49 28.49
CA PRO A 47 -36.22 -16.23 29.90
C PRO A 47 -34.72 -16.06 30.08
N VAL A 48 -34.32 -14.91 30.60
CA VAL A 48 -32.93 -14.61 30.94
C VAL A 48 -32.49 -15.58 32.03
N PRO A 49 -31.40 -16.35 31.87
CA PRO A 49 -30.91 -17.21 32.92
C PRO A 49 -30.64 -16.43 34.20
N ALA A 50 -31.18 -16.89 35.33
CA ALA A 50 -31.11 -16.20 36.62
C ALA A 50 -29.73 -16.24 37.30
N THR A 51 -28.76 -17.01 36.77
CA THR A 51 -27.41 -17.14 37.33
C THR A 51 -26.35 -16.88 36.27
N PRO A 52 -25.35 -15.97 36.50
CA PRO A 52 -24.25 -15.79 35.58
C PRO A 52 -23.46 -17.08 35.42
N ALA A 53 -23.18 -17.47 34.17
CA ALA A 53 -22.26 -18.58 33.91
C ALA A 53 -20.83 -18.22 34.36
N PRO A 54 -19.97 -19.19 34.69
CA PRO A 54 -18.56 -18.92 34.99
C PRO A 54 -17.91 -18.13 33.85
N GLY A 55 -17.32 -16.96 34.19
CA GLY A 55 -16.73 -16.03 33.21
C GLY A 55 -17.69 -14.95 32.69
N SER A 56 -18.90 -14.80 33.25
CA SER A 56 -19.84 -13.74 32.90
C SER A 56 -19.39 -12.37 33.47
N ILE A 57 -19.79 -11.30 32.80
CA ILE A 57 -19.57 -9.91 33.25
C ILE A 57 -20.46 -9.68 34.48
N THR A 58 -19.89 -9.04 35.54
CA THR A 58 -20.62 -8.54 36.71
C THR A 58 -20.76 -7.03 36.65
N VAL A 59 -21.53 -6.44 37.58
CA VAL A 59 -21.67 -4.96 37.66
C VAL A 59 -20.32 -4.30 37.95
N GLU A 60 -19.53 -4.90 38.85
CA GLU A 60 -18.19 -4.39 39.21
C GLU A 60 -17.22 -4.41 38.01
N ILE A 61 -17.23 -5.50 37.21
CA ILE A 61 -16.43 -5.59 35.99
C ILE A 61 -16.89 -4.53 34.98
N LEU A 62 -18.20 -4.30 34.84
CA LEU A 62 -18.74 -3.29 33.94
C LEU A 62 -18.32 -1.89 34.38
N HIS A 63 -18.43 -1.57 35.67
CA HIS A 63 -18.00 -0.30 36.26
C HIS A 63 -16.50 0.00 35.99
N GLU A 64 -15.62 -0.99 36.17
CA GLU A 64 -14.19 -0.81 35.87
C GLU A 64 -13.93 -0.68 34.35
N ALA A 65 -14.68 -1.38 33.51
CA ALA A 65 -14.56 -1.29 32.05
C ALA A 65 -14.98 0.09 31.51
N GLU A 66 -15.94 0.77 32.13
CA GLU A 66 -16.37 2.12 31.75
C GLU A 66 -15.23 3.13 31.80
N LYS A 67 -14.38 3.05 32.81
CA LYS A 67 -13.19 3.92 32.96
C LYS A 67 -12.23 3.81 31.79
N MET A 68 -12.09 2.60 31.22
CA MET A 68 -11.22 2.36 30.06
C MET A 68 -11.74 3.02 28.76
N ILE A 69 -13.05 3.21 28.63
CA ILE A 69 -13.70 3.76 27.44
C ILE A 69 -14.21 5.20 27.63
N GLY A 70 -13.92 5.82 28.80
CA GLY A 70 -14.34 7.17 29.11
C GLY A 70 -15.87 7.33 29.20
N LEU A 71 -16.55 6.36 29.77
CA LEU A 71 -17.99 6.35 30.01
C LEU A 71 -18.24 6.38 31.51
N GLU A 72 -19.30 7.07 31.94
CA GLU A 72 -19.78 7.11 33.33
C GLU A 72 -21.27 6.77 33.32
N LEU A 73 -21.64 5.61 33.88
CA LEU A 73 -23.02 5.20 34.09
C LEU A 73 -23.39 5.31 35.57
N THR A 74 -24.66 5.51 35.83
CA THR A 74 -25.19 5.35 37.20
C THR A 74 -25.37 3.86 37.51
N GLU A 75 -25.34 3.48 38.78
CA GLU A 75 -25.55 2.09 39.25
C GLU A 75 -26.82 1.46 38.65
N ALA A 76 -27.90 2.23 38.50
CA ALA A 76 -29.13 1.77 37.87
C ALA A 76 -28.93 1.48 36.36
N GLN A 77 -28.13 2.28 35.65
CA GLN A 77 -27.80 2.07 34.24
C GLN A 77 -26.88 0.87 34.05
N GLU A 78 -25.89 0.69 34.93
CA GLU A 78 -25.03 -0.50 34.93
C GLU A 78 -25.82 -1.80 35.10
N LYS A 79 -26.76 -1.84 36.08
CA LYS A 79 -27.66 -3.00 36.28
C LYS A 79 -28.51 -3.28 35.05
N MET A 80 -29.02 -2.25 34.36
CA MET A 80 -29.77 -2.41 33.12
C MET A 80 -28.89 -2.89 31.96
N ALA A 81 -27.66 -2.41 31.84
CA ALA A 81 -26.73 -2.75 30.77
C ALA A 81 -26.17 -4.18 30.90
N LEU A 82 -26.11 -4.74 32.11
CA LEU A 82 -25.44 -6.01 32.43
C LEU A 82 -25.88 -7.18 31.54
N ALA A 83 -27.17 -7.37 31.38
CA ALA A 83 -27.71 -8.45 30.53
C ALA A 83 -27.32 -8.27 29.05
N GLY A 84 -27.24 -7.01 28.58
CA GLY A 84 -26.77 -6.68 27.25
C GLY A 84 -25.29 -6.98 27.05
N ALA A 85 -24.45 -6.61 28.02
CA ALA A 85 -23.01 -6.86 28.01
C ALA A 85 -22.69 -8.37 27.95
N ASN A 86 -23.40 -9.17 28.73
CA ASN A 86 -23.25 -10.65 28.70
C ASN A 86 -23.71 -11.25 27.37
N ARG A 87 -24.80 -10.76 26.77
CA ARG A 87 -25.20 -11.21 25.41
C ARG A 87 -24.15 -10.84 24.35
N ASN A 88 -23.56 -9.66 24.46
CA ASN A 88 -22.48 -9.25 23.55
C ASN A 88 -21.28 -10.17 23.67
N LEU A 89 -20.86 -10.52 24.90
CA LEU A 89 -19.76 -11.45 25.13
C LEU A 89 -20.03 -12.81 24.48
N ALA A 90 -21.25 -13.37 24.63
CA ALA A 90 -21.65 -14.60 23.97
C ALA A 90 -21.68 -14.49 22.45
N SER A 91 -22.07 -13.31 21.91
CA SER A 91 -22.04 -13.02 20.47
C SER A 91 -20.60 -12.95 19.94
N TYR A 92 -19.66 -12.40 20.71
CA TYR A 92 -18.24 -12.39 20.31
C TYR A 92 -17.68 -13.80 20.19
N GLU A 93 -18.03 -14.70 21.11
CA GLU A 93 -17.64 -16.11 21.02
C GLU A 93 -18.26 -16.81 19.79
N GLY A 94 -19.51 -16.52 19.47
CA GLY A 94 -20.16 -17.00 18.25
C GLY A 94 -19.47 -16.47 16.98
N LEU A 95 -19.16 -15.17 16.92
CA LEU A 95 -18.48 -14.55 15.80
C LEU A 95 -17.08 -15.14 15.56
N ARG A 96 -16.32 -15.41 16.63
CA ARG A 96 -14.97 -15.99 16.56
C ARG A 96 -14.92 -17.43 16.04
N ARG A 97 -16.06 -18.14 16.01
CA ARG A 97 -16.17 -19.47 15.40
C ARG A 97 -16.35 -19.42 13.89
N ILE A 98 -16.66 -18.24 13.34
CA ILE A 98 -16.73 -18.03 11.90
C ILE A 98 -15.30 -17.86 11.41
N GLU A 99 -14.84 -18.79 10.57
CA GLU A 99 -13.56 -18.64 9.88
C GLU A 99 -13.69 -17.57 8.82
N VAL A 100 -12.91 -16.48 8.97
CA VAL A 100 -12.86 -15.37 8.02
C VAL A 100 -11.41 -15.25 7.51
N PRO A 101 -11.13 -15.71 6.28
CA PRO A 101 -9.81 -15.55 5.68
C PRO A 101 -9.32 -14.10 5.71
N LEU A 102 -8.00 -13.89 5.90
CA LEU A 102 -7.42 -12.55 6.05
C LEU A 102 -7.57 -11.68 4.80
N ASP A 103 -7.69 -12.29 3.63
CA ASP A 103 -7.95 -11.65 2.35
C ASP A 103 -9.45 -11.37 2.07
N THR A 104 -10.33 -11.67 3.02
CA THR A 104 -11.76 -11.32 2.93
C THR A 104 -11.94 -9.82 3.15
N GLU A 105 -12.39 -9.10 2.12
CA GLU A 105 -12.65 -7.66 2.19
C GLU A 105 -13.84 -7.33 3.10
N LEU A 106 -13.78 -6.13 3.69
CA LEU A 106 -14.89 -5.61 4.48
C LEU A 106 -16.11 -5.32 3.56
N ALA A 107 -17.30 -5.54 4.07
CA ALA A 107 -18.53 -5.12 3.37
C ALA A 107 -18.65 -3.60 3.21
N THR A 108 -17.95 -2.81 4.06
CA THR A 108 -17.84 -1.36 3.96
C THR A 108 -16.47 -0.99 3.38
N LEU A 109 -16.44 -0.55 2.13
CA LEU A 109 -15.19 -0.28 1.41
C LEU A 109 -14.78 1.20 1.53
N PHE A 110 -13.47 1.43 1.68
CA PHE A 110 -12.89 2.76 1.57
C PHE A 110 -12.61 3.09 0.10
N HIS A 111 -13.06 4.28 -0.33
CA HIS A 111 -12.72 4.84 -1.63
C HIS A 111 -12.09 6.22 -1.44
N PRO A 112 -10.88 6.47 -1.97
CA PRO A 112 -10.19 7.76 -1.82
C PRO A 112 -10.86 8.86 -2.63
N ALA A 113 -11.55 8.50 -3.71
CA ALA A 113 -12.28 9.43 -4.56
C ALA A 113 -13.53 9.98 -3.87
N LEU A 114 -13.68 11.31 -3.85
CA LEU A 114 -14.89 11.95 -3.34
C LEU A 114 -16.08 11.76 -4.30
N PRO A 115 -17.32 11.68 -3.80
CA PRO A 115 -18.52 11.63 -4.65
C PRO A 115 -18.57 12.79 -5.64
N GLY A 116 -18.90 12.48 -6.90
CA GLY A 116 -18.96 13.45 -7.99
C GLY A 116 -17.63 13.69 -8.72
N LYS A 117 -16.49 13.26 -8.17
CA LYS A 117 -15.21 13.31 -8.88
C LYS A 117 -15.17 12.24 -9.97
N ARG A 118 -14.73 12.63 -11.15
CA ARG A 118 -14.54 11.73 -12.30
C ARG A 118 -13.06 11.70 -12.66
N TYR A 119 -12.55 10.52 -12.93
CA TYR A 119 -11.18 10.29 -13.35
C TYR A 119 -11.18 9.75 -14.78
N SER A 120 -10.15 10.13 -15.55
CA SER A 120 -10.05 9.67 -16.94
C SER A 120 -9.90 8.16 -17.01
N LYS A 121 -10.67 7.53 -17.87
CA LYS A 121 -10.52 6.11 -18.24
C LYS A 121 -9.76 5.93 -19.56
N THR A 122 -9.42 7.04 -20.21
CA THR A 122 -8.70 7.04 -21.49
C THR A 122 -7.22 6.76 -21.24
N ARG A 123 -6.79 5.57 -21.60
CA ARG A 123 -5.38 5.18 -21.58
C ARG A 123 -4.68 5.71 -22.82
N THR A 124 -3.56 6.39 -22.63
CA THR A 124 -2.62 6.73 -23.71
C THR A 124 -1.48 5.71 -23.72
N PRO A 125 -0.88 5.43 -24.91
CA PRO A 125 0.31 4.60 -24.96
C PRO A 125 1.39 5.12 -24.03
N LEU A 126 2.01 4.24 -23.27
CA LEU A 126 3.09 4.59 -22.34
C LEU A 126 4.26 5.18 -23.14
N ARG A 127 4.62 6.43 -22.86
CA ARG A 127 5.78 7.09 -23.46
C ARG A 127 6.99 6.84 -22.57
N ARG A 128 8.05 6.29 -23.14
CA ARG A 128 9.32 6.07 -22.45
C ARG A 128 10.35 7.09 -22.86
N ALA A 129 11.17 7.53 -21.91
CA ALA A 129 12.39 8.24 -22.24
C ALA A 129 13.36 7.29 -22.97
N ARG A 130 14.22 7.83 -23.81
CA ARG A 130 15.24 7.00 -24.48
C ARG A 130 16.29 6.57 -23.44
N ALA A 131 16.31 5.29 -23.09
CA ALA A 131 17.30 4.75 -22.20
C ALA A 131 18.69 4.79 -22.84
N LYS A 132 19.65 5.43 -22.15
CA LYS A 132 21.08 5.32 -22.50
C LYS A 132 21.59 4.02 -21.88
N THR A 133 21.81 3.00 -22.70
CA THR A 133 22.40 1.73 -22.22
C THR A 133 23.89 1.93 -21.94
N PRO A 134 24.40 1.47 -20.78
CA PRO A 134 25.82 1.57 -20.49
C PRO A 134 26.63 0.63 -21.37
N ALA A 135 27.89 0.98 -21.59
CA ALA A 135 28.88 0.00 -21.99
C ALA A 135 29.18 -0.90 -20.78
N PHE A 136 29.36 -2.19 -20.99
CA PHE A 136 29.70 -3.14 -19.96
C PHE A 136 30.69 -4.18 -20.49
N LYS A 137 31.57 -4.69 -19.62
CA LYS A 137 32.52 -5.75 -19.94
C LYS A 137 32.02 -7.10 -19.46
N THR A 138 31.35 -7.10 -18.32
CA THR A 138 30.76 -8.30 -17.69
C THR A 138 29.30 -8.03 -17.32
N VAL A 139 28.50 -9.09 -17.19
CA VAL A 139 27.11 -8.94 -16.75
C VAL A 139 27.02 -8.35 -15.34
N ALA A 140 28.04 -8.55 -14.50
CA ALA A 140 28.11 -7.96 -13.17
C ALA A 140 28.08 -6.42 -13.17
N ASP A 141 28.60 -5.79 -14.21
CA ASP A 141 28.57 -4.31 -14.38
C ASP A 141 27.13 -3.77 -14.50
N LEU A 142 26.16 -4.65 -14.81
CA LEU A 142 24.75 -4.30 -15.01
C LEU A 142 23.94 -4.32 -13.70
N ALA A 143 24.52 -4.73 -12.59
CA ALA A 143 23.81 -4.91 -11.31
C ALA A 143 23.04 -3.66 -10.83
N PHE A 144 23.56 -2.47 -11.13
CA PHE A 144 22.97 -1.19 -10.75
C PHE A 144 22.23 -0.49 -11.91
N CYS A 145 22.04 -1.17 -13.05
CA CYS A 145 21.25 -0.60 -14.14
C CYS A 145 19.79 -0.42 -13.74
N THR A 146 19.15 0.60 -14.31
CA THR A 146 17.71 0.80 -14.18
C THR A 146 16.95 -0.26 -14.98
N VAL A 147 15.67 -0.49 -14.65
CA VAL A 147 14.80 -1.41 -15.42
C VAL A 147 14.74 -0.96 -16.88
N SER A 148 14.64 0.34 -17.15
CA SER A 148 14.64 0.89 -18.52
C SER A 148 15.90 0.52 -19.30
N GLN A 149 17.08 0.53 -18.66
CA GLN A 149 18.35 0.14 -19.28
C GLN A 149 18.43 -1.38 -19.50
N LEU A 150 18.08 -2.17 -18.49
CA LEU A 150 18.04 -3.64 -18.60
C LEU A 150 17.06 -4.10 -19.68
N ALA A 151 15.86 -3.49 -19.73
CA ALA A 151 14.85 -3.78 -20.74
C ALA A 151 15.35 -3.54 -22.17
N GLU A 152 16.12 -2.48 -22.39
CA GLU A 152 16.70 -2.20 -23.73
C GLU A 152 17.81 -3.19 -24.08
N LEU A 153 18.64 -3.59 -23.11
CA LEU A 153 19.69 -4.61 -23.33
C LEU A 153 19.08 -5.99 -23.65
N VAL A 154 18.05 -6.41 -22.93
CA VAL A 154 17.34 -7.67 -23.16
C VAL A 154 16.60 -7.62 -24.52
N ARG A 155 15.84 -6.56 -24.79
CA ARG A 155 15.12 -6.39 -26.04
C ARG A 155 16.03 -6.45 -27.28
N THR A 156 17.23 -5.87 -27.17
CA THR A 156 18.23 -5.86 -28.25
C THR A 156 19.16 -7.10 -28.23
N ARG A 157 18.89 -8.05 -27.32
CA ARG A 157 19.67 -9.30 -27.14
C ARG A 157 21.16 -9.07 -26.86
N ARG A 158 21.51 -7.95 -26.23
CA ARG A 158 22.88 -7.67 -25.77
C ARG A 158 23.21 -8.40 -24.47
N VAL A 159 22.17 -8.77 -23.74
CA VAL A 159 22.22 -9.64 -22.56
C VAL A 159 20.94 -10.49 -22.57
N THR A 160 21.03 -11.72 -22.11
CA THR A 160 19.90 -12.63 -21.95
C THR A 160 19.26 -12.49 -20.56
N SER A 161 17.99 -12.91 -20.44
CA SER A 161 17.32 -13.01 -19.15
C SER A 161 18.00 -13.99 -18.23
N VAL A 162 18.50 -15.12 -18.77
CA VAL A 162 19.25 -16.13 -18.01
C VAL A 162 20.52 -15.53 -17.42
N GLU A 163 21.33 -14.81 -18.22
CA GLU A 163 22.56 -14.16 -17.71
C GLU A 163 22.27 -13.14 -16.60
N LEU A 164 21.22 -12.31 -16.75
CA LEU A 164 20.81 -11.38 -15.70
C LEU A 164 20.33 -12.11 -14.45
N THR A 165 19.57 -13.17 -14.62
CA THR A 165 19.01 -13.95 -13.51
C THR A 165 20.13 -14.61 -12.70
N GLU A 166 21.10 -15.27 -13.36
CA GLU A 166 22.23 -15.88 -12.66
C GLU A 166 23.09 -14.83 -11.94
N MET A 167 23.32 -13.68 -12.56
CA MET A 167 24.05 -12.58 -11.91
C MET A 167 23.34 -12.11 -10.63
N TYR A 168 22.03 -11.89 -10.66
CA TYR A 168 21.29 -11.46 -9.48
C TYR A 168 21.17 -12.56 -8.43
N LEU A 169 20.98 -13.82 -8.81
CA LEU A 169 20.98 -14.96 -7.88
C LEU A 169 22.33 -15.10 -7.15
N ASP A 170 23.45 -14.98 -7.89
CA ASP A 170 24.79 -15.01 -7.30
C ASP A 170 25.01 -13.86 -6.29
N ARG A 171 24.58 -12.65 -6.64
CA ARG A 171 24.64 -11.49 -5.75
C ARG A 171 23.74 -11.64 -4.51
N LEU A 172 22.52 -12.17 -4.68
CA LEU A 172 21.60 -12.46 -3.56
C LEU A 172 22.20 -13.48 -2.59
N LYS A 173 22.85 -14.53 -3.09
CA LYS A 173 23.55 -15.52 -2.26
C LYS A 173 24.73 -14.92 -1.48
N LYS A 174 25.54 -14.08 -2.13
CA LYS A 174 26.76 -13.51 -1.54
C LYS A 174 26.46 -12.37 -0.55
N GLN A 175 25.50 -11.51 -0.85
CA GLN A 175 25.24 -10.28 -0.10
C GLN A 175 23.90 -10.29 0.66
N GLY A 176 22.92 -11.06 0.18
CA GLY A 176 21.59 -11.10 0.79
C GLY A 176 21.60 -11.58 2.24
N GLU A 177 22.49 -12.52 2.56
CA GLU A 177 22.71 -13.00 3.93
C GLU A 177 23.31 -11.92 4.83
N LYS A 178 24.34 -11.20 4.36
CA LYS A 178 24.96 -10.10 5.11
C LYS A 178 23.97 -8.98 5.42
N LEU A 179 23.10 -8.69 4.46
CA LEU A 179 22.07 -7.64 4.59
C LEU A 179 20.81 -8.13 5.31
N LEU A 180 20.67 -9.41 5.55
CA LEU A 180 19.43 -10.04 6.09
C LEU A 180 18.19 -9.57 5.30
N CYS A 181 18.32 -9.47 3.96
CA CYS A 181 17.28 -8.94 3.09
C CYS A 181 16.49 -10.00 2.32
N VAL A 182 16.87 -11.27 2.44
CA VAL A 182 16.25 -12.41 1.74
C VAL A 182 15.62 -13.38 2.74
N ILE A 183 14.38 -13.78 2.49
CA ILE A 183 13.70 -14.87 3.22
C ILE A 183 13.84 -16.17 2.44
N THR A 184 13.46 -16.16 1.15
CA THR A 184 13.50 -17.35 0.29
C THR A 184 14.04 -16.99 -1.09
N LEU A 185 15.06 -17.70 -1.57
CA LEU A 185 15.47 -17.66 -2.96
C LEU A 185 14.58 -18.57 -3.80
N THR A 186 14.21 -18.13 -4.98
CA THR A 186 13.31 -18.85 -5.89
C THR A 186 14.05 -19.36 -7.12
N GLU A 187 15.23 -19.96 -6.93
CA GLU A 187 16.22 -20.26 -7.99
C GLU A 187 15.65 -21.07 -9.15
N ASP A 188 15.01 -22.21 -8.87
CA ASP A 188 14.49 -23.08 -9.92
C ASP A 188 13.34 -22.42 -10.70
N LEU A 189 12.49 -21.65 -10.00
CA LEU A 189 11.44 -20.87 -10.66
C LEU A 189 12.06 -19.79 -11.54
N ALA A 190 13.02 -19.04 -11.00
CA ALA A 190 13.68 -17.95 -11.72
C ALA A 190 14.40 -18.44 -12.99
N ARG A 191 15.12 -19.58 -12.93
CA ARG A 191 15.78 -20.16 -14.11
C ARG A 191 14.78 -20.59 -15.17
N ARG A 192 13.64 -21.20 -14.78
CA ARG A 192 12.59 -21.58 -15.74
C ARG A 192 11.95 -20.35 -16.40
N GLU A 193 11.58 -19.33 -15.61
CA GLU A 193 10.98 -18.10 -16.12
C GLU A 193 11.95 -17.34 -17.05
N ALA A 194 13.25 -17.25 -16.68
CA ALA A 194 14.26 -16.60 -17.49
C ALA A 194 14.50 -17.32 -18.83
N ALA A 195 14.61 -18.65 -18.81
CA ALA A 195 14.76 -19.45 -20.03
C ALA A 195 13.53 -19.35 -20.94
N GLU A 196 12.33 -19.25 -20.37
CA GLU A 196 11.11 -19.01 -21.15
C GLU A 196 11.14 -17.61 -21.78
N ALA A 197 11.50 -16.57 -21.03
CA ALA A 197 11.61 -15.21 -21.55
C ALA A 197 12.60 -15.14 -22.72
N ASP A 198 13.76 -15.75 -22.61
CA ASP A 198 14.76 -15.77 -23.69
C ASP A 198 14.26 -16.50 -24.94
N ARG A 199 13.54 -17.62 -24.78
CA ARG A 199 12.92 -18.32 -25.92
C ARG A 199 11.87 -17.46 -26.62
N GLU A 200 11.00 -16.78 -25.88
CA GLU A 200 9.97 -15.90 -26.44
C GLU A 200 10.58 -14.71 -27.17
N ILE A 201 11.59 -14.05 -26.57
CA ILE A 201 12.28 -12.91 -27.17
C ILE A 201 13.03 -13.34 -28.46
N ALA A 202 13.67 -14.52 -28.44
CA ALA A 202 14.33 -15.08 -29.62
C ALA A 202 13.33 -15.35 -30.75
N ALA A 203 12.11 -15.77 -30.42
CA ALA A 203 11.03 -16.00 -31.37
C ALA A 203 10.31 -14.68 -31.80
N GLY A 204 10.79 -13.51 -31.37
CA GLY A 204 10.19 -12.21 -31.72
C GLY A 204 9.01 -11.79 -30.83
N LYS A 205 8.65 -12.57 -29.83
CA LYS A 205 7.58 -12.25 -28.87
C LYS A 205 8.17 -11.47 -27.69
N TYR A 206 8.05 -10.15 -27.73
CA TYR A 206 8.47 -9.28 -26.63
C TYR A 206 7.25 -8.72 -25.90
N ARG A 207 7.05 -9.11 -24.62
CA ARG A 207 5.86 -8.76 -23.81
C ARG A 207 5.89 -7.31 -23.30
N GLY A 208 7.06 -6.66 -23.24
CA GLY A 208 7.21 -5.29 -22.77
C GLY A 208 8.44 -5.09 -21.89
N PRO A 209 8.56 -3.92 -21.22
CA PRO A 209 9.80 -3.52 -20.55
C PRO A 209 10.17 -4.37 -19.31
N LEU A 210 9.26 -5.18 -18.80
CA LEU A 210 9.56 -6.09 -17.68
C LEU A 210 9.92 -7.51 -18.15
N HIS A 211 9.84 -7.80 -19.46
CA HIS A 211 10.08 -9.13 -19.99
C HIS A 211 11.54 -9.54 -19.80
N GLY A 212 11.75 -10.61 -19.04
CA GLY A 212 13.06 -11.14 -18.71
C GLY A 212 13.80 -10.38 -17.60
N ILE A 213 13.14 -9.45 -16.88
CA ILE A 213 13.78 -8.65 -15.84
C ILE A 213 13.61 -9.31 -14.47
N PRO A 214 14.72 -9.64 -13.76
CA PRO A 214 14.67 -10.23 -12.43
C PRO A 214 14.17 -9.26 -11.37
N TYR A 215 13.22 -9.72 -10.52
CA TYR A 215 12.65 -8.91 -9.44
C TYR A 215 12.55 -9.69 -8.13
N GLY A 216 12.49 -8.92 -7.03
CA GLY A 216 12.17 -9.45 -5.71
C GLY A 216 10.82 -8.96 -5.21
N ILE A 217 10.17 -9.74 -4.35
CA ILE A 217 8.87 -9.38 -3.80
C ILE A 217 8.86 -9.47 -2.28
N LYS A 218 8.26 -8.49 -1.61
CA LYS A 218 8.07 -8.50 -0.16
C LYS A 218 7.33 -9.77 0.27
N ASP A 219 7.77 -10.40 1.34
CA ASP A 219 7.32 -11.72 1.74
C ASP A 219 5.93 -11.76 2.42
N LEU A 220 5.08 -10.81 2.07
CA LEU A 220 3.66 -10.85 2.42
C LEU A 220 2.75 -11.22 1.24
N PHE A 221 3.30 -11.35 0.05
CA PHE A 221 2.54 -11.73 -1.14
C PHE A 221 2.50 -13.24 -1.28
N ALA A 222 1.30 -13.80 -1.34
CA ALA A 222 1.08 -15.21 -1.64
C ALA A 222 1.77 -15.58 -2.95
N THR A 223 2.57 -16.64 -2.89
CA THR A 223 3.28 -17.19 -4.05
C THR A 223 3.15 -18.70 -4.00
N LYS A 224 2.37 -19.26 -4.90
CA LYS A 224 2.03 -20.68 -4.90
C LYS A 224 3.26 -21.58 -4.90
N GLY A 225 3.30 -22.52 -3.95
CA GLY A 225 4.42 -23.46 -3.82
C GLY A 225 5.67 -22.91 -3.14
N ILE A 226 5.62 -21.66 -2.64
CA ILE A 226 6.74 -21.00 -1.94
C ILE A 226 6.23 -20.47 -0.60
N PRO A 227 6.97 -20.66 0.51
CA PRO A 227 6.58 -20.14 1.81
C PRO A 227 6.32 -18.63 1.76
N THR A 228 5.29 -18.18 2.48
CA THR A 228 4.94 -16.77 2.64
C THR A 228 4.81 -16.48 4.12
N THR A 229 5.89 -15.98 4.73
CA THR A 229 6.11 -16.00 6.18
C THR A 229 5.65 -14.74 6.91
N TRP A 230 5.30 -13.68 6.17
CA TRP A 230 4.99 -12.35 6.73
C TRP A 230 6.09 -11.79 7.66
N GLY A 231 7.33 -12.31 7.53
CA GLY A 231 8.47 -11.96 8.37
C GLY A 231 8.33 -12.36 9.85
N ALA A 232 7.32 -13.16 10.20
CA ALA A 232 6.91 -13.47 11.57
C ALA A 232 7.08 -14.97 11.88
N GLU A 233 7.69 -15.29 13.04
CA GLU A 233 7.96 -16.67 13.46
C GLU A 233 6.72 -17.58 13.44
N PRO A 234 5.51 -17.15 13.88
CA PRO A 234 4.32 -17.99 13.84
C PRO A 234 3.90 -18.47 12.45
N PHE A 235 4.38 -17.81 11.41
CA PHE A 235 4.04 -18.08 10.01
C PHE A 235 5.24 -18.54 9.17
N ARG A 236 6.35 -18.93 9.80
CA ARG A 236 7.61 -19.23 9.12
C ARG A 236 7.48 -20.32 8.05
N GLU A 237 6.62 -21.30 8.24
CA GLU A 237 6.37 -22.41 7.33
C GLU A 237 5.04 -22.29 6.58
N GLN A 238 4.42 -21.11 6.62
CA GLN A 238 3.12 -20.93 6.00
C GLN A 238 3.16 -21.11 4.50
N MET A 239 2.33 -21.99 3.97
CA MET A 239 2.13 -22.23 2.55
C MET A 239 0.75 -21.74 2.13
N ILE A 240 0.70 -20.79 1.19
CA ILE A 240 -0.55 -20.30 0.59
C ILE A 240 -0.64 -20.87 -0.82
N ASN A 241 -1.74 -21.59 -1.13
CA ASN A 241 -1.86 -22.38 -2.35
C ASN A 241 -2.43 -21.61 -3.56
N TYR A 242 -2.16 -20.31 -3.63
CA TYR A 242 -2.49 -19.45 -4.78
C TYR A 242 -1.48 -18.32 -4.92
N ASP A 243 -1.48 -17.65 -6.08
CA ASP A 243 -0.65 -16.46 -6.32
C ASP A 243 -1.43 -15.18 -6.01
N ALA A 244 -0.76 -14.18 -5.46
CA ALA A 244 -1.29 -12.83 -5.40
C ALA A 244 -1.41 -12.23 -6.81
N THR A 245 -2.41 -11.37 -7.04
CA THR A 245 -2.60 -10.70 -8.35
C THR A 245 -1.33 -10.02 -8.85
N VAL A 246 -0.53 -9.46 -7.95
CA VAL A 246 0.76 -8.84 -8.32
C VAL A 246 1.73 -9.86 -8.89
N VAL A 247 1.80 -11.07 -8.33
CA VAL A 247 2.65 -12.16 -8.84
C VAL A 247 2.16 -12.64 -10.20
N GLU A 248 0.85 -12.82 -10.37
CA GLU A 248 0.24 -13.20 -11.65
C GLU A 248 0.57 -12.18 -12.74
N ARG A 249 0.33 -10.88 -12.49
CA ARG A 249 0.57 -9.81 -13.47
C ARG A 249 2.04 -9.62 -13.84
N LEU A 250 2.95 -9.78 -12.89
CA LEU A 250 4.38 -9.72 -13.19
C LEU A 250 4.83 -10.92 -14.04
N ARG A 251 4.29 -12.12 -13.77
CA ARG A 251 4.51 -13.30 -14.62
C ARG A 251 3.94 -13.10 -16.02
N GLU A 252 2.75 -12.52 -16.15
CA GLU A 252 2.14 -12.17 -17.46
C GLU A 252 3.00 -11.15 -18.21
N ALA A 253 3.59 -10.19 -17.53
CA ALA A 253 4.55 -9.25 -18.10
C ALA A 253 5.92 -9.89 -18.43
N GLY A 254 6.14 -11.14 -18.05
CA GLY A 254 7.37 -11.89 -18.28
C GLY A 254 8.52 -11.54 -17.33
N ALA A 255 8.24 -10.89 -16.20
CA ALA A 255 9.25 -10.62 -15.18
C ALA A 255 9.63 -11.91 -14.44
N VAL A 256 10.88 -12.01 -13.94
CA VAL A 256 11.46 -13.21 -13.34
C VAL A 256 11.56 -13.06 -11.83
N LEU A 257 10.85 -13.88 -11.07
CA LEU A 257 10.87 -13.84 -9.61
C LEU A 257 12.13 -14.53 -9.06
N VAL A 258 13.07 -13.76 -8.49
CA VAL A 258 14.34 -14.31 -7.95
C VAL A 258 14.34 -14.49 -6.42
N ALA A 259 13.51 -13.75 -5.68
CA ALA A 259 13.48 -13.87 -4.22
C ALA A 259 12.18 -13.33 -3.59
N LYS A 260 11.79 -13.98 -2.46
CA LYS A 260 10.92 -13.40 -1.44
C LYS A 260 11.81 -12.60 -0.49
N LEU A 261 11.57 -11.30 -0.37
CA LEU A 261 12.42 -10.35 0.35
C LEU A 261 11.91 -10.10 1.76
N SER A 262 12.84 -9.89 2.69
CA SER A 262 12.52 -9.67 4.10
C SER A 262 11.63 -8.46 4.33
N MET A 263 10.86 -8.54 5.38
CA MET A 263 9.97 -7.48 5.84
C MET A 263 9.91 -7.46 7.36
N GLY A 264 9.63 -6.32 7.94
CA GLY A 264 9.33 -6.30 9.36
C GLY A 264 8.14 -7.20 9.69
N ALA A 265 8.25 -7.97 10.77
CA ALA A 265 7.24 -8.92 11.19
C ALA A 265 5.85 -8.27 11.21
N LEU A 266 4.88 -8.90 10.52
CA LEU A 266 3.51 -8.41 10.35
C LEU A 266 3.46 -6.93 9.90
N ALA A 267 4.40 -6.55 9.03
CA ALA A 267 4.53 -5.22 8.44
C ALA A 267 4.88 -4.08 9.43
N GLN A 268 5.64 -4.33 10.51
CA GLN A 268 6.19 -3.31 11.39
C GLN A 268 7.73 -3.24 11.33
N GLY A 269 8.26 -2.04 11.02
CA GLY A 269 9.71 -1.81 11.02
C GLY A 269 10.49 -2.72 10.08
N GLY A 270 11.78 -2.97 10.38
CA GLY A 270 12.65 -3.82 9.55
C GLY A 270 13.10 -5.12 10.24
N ARG A 271 12.58 -5.41 11.45
CA ARG A 271 12.92 -6.61 12.24
C ARG A 271 11.99 -7.77 11.89
N TRP A 272 12.59 -8.91 11.57
CA TRP A 272 11.89 -10.16 11.26
C TRP A 272 12.48 -11.32 12.08
N PHE A 273 12.03 -12.55 11.91
CA PHE A 273 12.44 -13.68 12.77
C PHE A 273 13.95 -14.01 12.72
N ARG A 274 14.72 -13.55 11.70
CA ARG A 274 16.18 -13.69 11.67
C ARG A 274 16.94 -12.41 12.09
N GLY A 275 16.27 -11.33 12.44
CA GLY A 275 16.89 -10.09 12.89
C GLY A 275 16.48 -8.86 12.12
N MET A 276 17.30 -7.80 12.16
CA MET A 276 17.05 -6.52 11.50
C MET A 276 17.67 -6.51 10.10
N THR A 277 16.86 -6.25 9.08
CA THR A 277 17.37 -6.00 7.72
C THR A 277 18.32 -4.80 7.71
N ARG A 278 19.52 -4.99 7.18
CA ARG A 278 20.60 -4.01 7.21
C ARG A 278 20.40 -2.90 6.17
N ASN A 279 20.98 -1.75 6.47
CA ASN A 279 21.11 -0.67 5.52
C ASN A 279 22.35 -0.92 4.65
N PRO A 280 22.23 -0.99 3.32
CA PRO A 280 23.38 -1.30 2.45
C PRO A 280 24.43 -0.18 2.39
N TRP A 281 24.12 1.04 2.86
CA TRP A 281 25.10 2.14 2.99
C TRP A 281 26.02 1.99 4.20
N GLN A 282 25.60 1.26 5.21
CA GLN A 282 26.35 0.97 6.44
C GLN A 282 26.03 -0.46 6.90
N PRO A 283 26.39 -1.49 6.11
CA PRO A 283 25.95 -2.86 6.35
C PRO A 283 26.52 -3.48 7.62
N GLU A 284 27.67 -3.01 8.08
CA GLU A 284 28.34 -3.50 9.30
C GLU A 284 27.71 -2.88 10.57
N GLU A 285 27.01 -1.77 10.45
CA GLU A 285 26.39 -1.12 11.58
C GLU A 285 25.05 -1.78 11.93
N THR A 286 25.03 -2.52 13.04
CA THR A 286 23.87 -3.36 13.40
C THR A 286 22.70 -2.57 13.96
N THR A 287 22.92 -1.35 14.41
CA THR A 287 21.89 -0.44 14.93
C THR A 287 21.19 0.33 13.83
N ILE A 288 21.80 0.37 12.63
CA ILE A 288 21.28 1.08 11.46
C ILE A 288 20.58 0.09 10.51
N GLY A 289 19.28 -0.03 10.61
CA GLY A 289 18.46 -0.83 9.70
C GLY A 289 18.06 -0.09 8.42
N SER A 290 17.51 -0.85 7.49
CA SER A 290 16.91 -0.34 6.24
C SER A 290 15.64 0.48 6.45
N SER A 291 15.14 0.61 7.70
CA SER A 291 13.74 0.96 7.95
C SER A 291 12.81 -0.14 7.43
N GLY A 292 11.50 0.14 7.31
CA GLY A 292 10.54 -0.85 6.85
C GLY A 292 9.11 -0.27 6.71
N SER A 293 8.16 -1.13 6.48
CA SER A 293 8.22 -2.61 6.57
C SER A 293 8.66 -3.31 5.27
N SER A 294 8.78 -2.64 4.11
CA SER A 294 9.36 -3.20 2.88
C SER A 294 10.90 -3.18 2.95
N ALA A 295 11.44 -3.73 4.04
CA ALA A 295 12.84 -3.63 4.43
C ALA A 295 13.79 -4.26 3.42
N GLY A 296 13.59 -5.54 3.10
CA GLY A 296 14.38 -6.27 2.11
C GLY A 296 14.18 -5.75 0.70
N SER A 297 12.95 -5.29 0.36
CA SER A 297 12.69 -4.70 -0.96
C SER A 297 13.57 -3.48 -1.23
N ALA A 298 13.67 -2.56 -0.27
CA ALA A 298 14.53 -1.39 -0.42
C ALA A 298 16.02 -1.72 -0.33
N SER A 299 16.42 -2.57 0.64
CA SER A 299 17.81 -2.96 0.84
C SER A 299 18.38 -3.71 -0.38
N ALA A 300 17.66 -4.72 -0.91
CA ALA A 300 18.09 -5.48 -2.07
C ALA A 300 18.15 -4.61 -3.34
N THR A 301 17.18 -3.72 -3.56
CA THR A 301 17.20 -2.81 -4.70
C THR A 301 18.37 -1.85 -4.63
N ALA A 302 18.65 -1.28 -3.46
CA ALA A 302 19.78 -0.36 -3.26
C ALA A 302 21.14 -1.04 -3.47
N ALA A 303 21.29 -2.27 -2.98
CA ALA A 303 22.51 -3.04 -3.12
C ALA A 303 22.69 -3.69 -4.51
N GLY A 304 21.81 -3.46 -5.46
CA GLY A 304 21.91 -4.06 -6.80
C GLY A 304 21.76 -5.57 -6.78
N LEU A 305 20.90 -6.12 -5.94
CA LEU A 305 20.63 -7.57 -5.83
C LEU A 305 19.39 -8.00 -6.63
N VAL A 306 18.64 -7.06 -7.13
CA VAL A 306 17.45 -7.26 -7.99
C VAL A 306 17.32 -6.12 -8.98
N GLY A 307 16.65 -6.33 -10.11
CA GLY A 307 16.33 -5.28 -11.08
C GLY A 307 15.37 -4.25 -10.49
N PHE A 308 14.33 -4.73 -9.80
CA PHE A 308 13.37 -3.93 -9.02
C PHE A 308 12.74 -4.79 -7.92
N ALA A 309 11.99 -4.16 -7.03
CA ALA A 309 11.24 -4.89 -6.02
C ALA A 309 9.81 -4.34 -5.85
N ILE A 310 8.93 -5.18 -5.27
CA ILE A 310 7.57 -4.80 -4.88
C ILE A 310 7.50 -4.71 -3.36
N GLY A 311 6.90 -3.63 -2.87
CA GLY A 311 6.61 -3.41 -1.46
C GLY A 311 5.15 -3.06 -1.20
N THR A 312 4.83 -2.81 0.07
CA THR A 312 3.51 -2.31 0.49
C THR A 312 3.67 -1.16 1.47
N GLU A 313 2.65 -0.30 1.51
CA GLU A 313 2.57 0.78 2.48
C GLU A 313 1.18 0.92 3.07
N THR A 314 1.11 0.76 4.38
CA THR A 314 -0.03 1.21 5.20
C THR A 314 0.22 2.64 5.66
N LEU A 315 1.40 2.86 6.31
CA LEU A 315 1.88 4.17 6.78
C LEU A 315 3.42 4.21 6.72
N GLY A 316 3.97 4.68 5.61
CA GLY A 316 5.40 4.89 5.44
C GLY A 316 6.20 3.68 4.95
N SER A 317 5.59 2.51 4.75
CA SER A 317 6.32 1.25 4.52
C SER A 317 6.92 1.05 3.10
N ILE A 318 6.70 1.98 2.16
CA ILE A 318 7.43 2.14 0.90
C ILE A 318 8.34 3.37 1.02
N VAL A 319 7.77 4.50 1.45
CA VAL A 319 8.46 5.79 1.51
C VAL A 319 9.67 5.72 2.45
N SER A 320 9.51 5.20 3.68
CA SER A 320 10.57 5.21 4.69
C SER A 320 11.76 4.31 4.32
N PRO A 321 11.59 3.03 3.93
CA PRO A 321 12.72 2.21 3.54
C PRO A 321 13.36 2.66 2.23
N SER A 322 12.58 3.16 1.26
CA SER A 322 13.15 3.72 0.03
C SER A 322 14.02 4.93 0.32
N SER A 323 13.55 5.85 1.16
CA SER A 323 14.35 7.00 1.61
C SER A 323 15.61 6.55 2.34
N ARG A 324 15.49 5.63 3.29
CA ARG A 324 16.60 5.17 4.14
C ARG A 324 17.68 4.42 3.36
N CYS A 325 17.30 3.68 2.31
CA CYS A 325 18.21 2.93 1.46
C CYS A 325 18.66 3.70 0.20
N GLY A 326 18.13 4.90 -0.06
CA GLY A 326 18.54 5.73 -1.19
C GLY A 326 18.04 5.21 -2.54
N VAL A 327 16.82 4.68 -2.60
CA VAL A 327 16.15 4.23 -3.82
C VAL A 327 14.85 5.00 -4.05
N THR A 328 14.28 4.87 -5.24
CA THR A 328 12.99 5.45 -5.57
C THR A 328 11.86 4.50 -5.17
N GLY A 329 10.87 5.02 -4.46
CA GLY A 329 9.64 4.28 -4.13
C GLY A 329 8.40 5.01 -4.65
N LEU A 330 7.49 4.27 -5.27
CA LEU A 330 6.16 4.78 -5.61
C LEU A 330 5.13 4.14 -4.69
N ARG A 331 4.44 4.94 -3.91
CA ARG A 331 3.19 4.58 -3.26
C ARG A 331 2.05 5.07 -4.14
N PRO A 332 1.34 4.20 -4.86
CA PRO A 332 0.22 4.62 -5.69
C PRO A 332 -0.99 5.07 -4.85
N THR A 333 -2.00 5.61 -5.51
CA THR A 333 -3.31 5.84 -4.93
C THR A 333 -3.84 4.56 -4.29
N TYR A 334 -4.53 4.68 -3.14
CA TYR A 334 -5.25 3.54 -2.56
C TYR A 334 -6.27 2.97 -3.56
N GLY A 335 -6.31 1.64 -3.68
CA GLY A 335 -7.16 1.01 -4.70
C GLY A 335 -6.65 1.20 -6.13
N ARG A 336 -5.33 1.32 -6.33
CA ARG A 336 -4.71 1.40 -7.66
C ARG A 336 -4.25 0.04 -8.16
N ILE A 337 -3.73 -0.78 -7.27
CA ILE A 337 -3.26 -2.14 -7.52
C ILE A 337 -4.04 -3.06 -6.58
N SER A 338 -4.49 -4.20 -7.10
CA SER A 338 -5.20 -5.20 -6.32
C SER A 338 -4.33 -5.77 -5.21
N ARG A 339 -4.89 -5.85 -4.00
CA ARG A 339 -4.28 -6.41 -2.80
C ARG A 339 -4.62 -7.90 -2.62
N TYR A 340 -5.39 -8.50 -3.54
CA TYR A 340 -5.71 -9.93 -3.46
C TYR A 340 -4.44 -10.77 -3.35
N GLY A 341 -4.39 -11.62 -2.33
CA GLY A 341 -3.25 -12.48 -2.01
C GLY A 341 -2.11 -11.76 -1.28
N ALA A 342 -2.27 -10.50 -0.89
CA ALA A 342 -1.35 -9.82 0.03
C ALA A 342 -1.89 -9.92 1.47
N MET A 343 -0.99 -10.13 2.46
CA MET A 343 -1.36 -10.04 3.88
C MET A 343 -1.96 -8.66 4.16
N ALA A 344 -3.18 -8.63 4.68
CA ALA A 344 -3.80 -7.40 5.14
C ALA A 344 -3.21 -6.98 6.49
N LEU A 345 -2.83 -5.70 6.61
CA LEU A 345 -2.59 -5.03 7.88
C LEU A 345 -3.71 -4.03 8.17
N SER A 346 -4.16 -3.35 7.14
CA SER A 346 -5.27 -2.40 7.22
C SER A 346 -6.05 -2.39 5.90
N TRP A 347 -7.27 -2.90 5.94
CA TRP A 347 -8.13 -2.98 4.73
C TRP A 347 -8.40 -1.62 4.10
N THR A 348 -8.34 -0.53 4.88
CA THR A 348 -8.62 0.82 4.37
C THR A 348 -7.40 1.68 4.12
N MET A 349 -6.17 1.18 4.39
CA MET A 349 -4.94 1.95 4.22
C MET A 349 -3.85 1.24 3.41
N ASP A 350 -3.88 -0.08 3.22
CA ASP A 350 -2.82 -0.80 2.52
C ASP A 350 -2.77 -0.47 1.02
N LYS A 351 -1.58 -0.25 0.54
CA LYS A 351 -1.26 0.04 -0.86
C LYS A 351 -0.04 -0.76 -1.29
N ILE A 352 -0.03 -1.22 -2.53
CA ILE A 352 1.09 -1.94 -3.15
C ILE A 352 1.82 -0.99 -4.09
N GLY A 353 3.15 -1.05 -4.13
CA GLY A 353 3.90 -0.24 -5.08
C GLY A 353 5.33 -0.70 -5.31
N PRO A 354 5.92 -0.24 -6.42
CA PRO A 354 7.28 -0.58 -6.80
C PRO A 354 8.32 0.19 -5.99
N ILE A 355 9.46 -0.45 -5.78
CA ILE A 355 10.71 0.11 -5.26
C ILE A 355 11.79 -0.17 -6.30
N CYS A 356 12.32 0.89 -6.90
CA CYS A 356 13.21 0.84 -8.06
C CYS A 356 14.41 1.76 -7.87
N ARG A 357 15.41 1.66 -8.74
CA ARG A 357 16.48 2.65 -8.79
C ARG A 357 16.06 3.91 -9.52
N GLY A 358 15.35 3.79 -10.64
CA GLY A 358 14.89 4.90 -11.46
C GLY A 358 13.43 5.27 -11.23
N VAL A 359 13.10 6.55 -11.40
CA VAL A 359 11.71 7.03 -11.33
C VAL A 359 10.88 6.47 -12.47
N GLU A 360 11.40 6.43 -13.70
CA GLU A 360 10.69 5.84 -14.84
C GLU A 360 10.42 4.35 -14.64
N ASP A 361 11.32 3.63 -13.97
CA ASP A 361 11.13 2.21 -13.65
C ASP A 361 9.86 2.00 -12.82
N CYS A 362 9.57 2.91 -11.86
CA CYS A 362 8.32 2.86 -11.09
C CYS A 362 7.08 3.02 -11.98
N ALA A 363 7.15 3.86 -13.02
CA ALA A 363 6.07 4.01 -13.98
C ALA A 363 5.87 2.74 -14.82
N LEU A 364 6.97 2.10 -15.26
CA LEU A 364 6.92 0.86 -16.04
C LEU A 364 6.32 -0.30 -15.23
N VAL A 365 6.71 -0.42 -13.97
CA VAL A 365 6.18 -1.46 -13.07
C VAL A 365 4.72 -1.19 -12.73
N LEU A 366 4.35 0.07 -12.44
CA LEU A 366 2.94 0.42 -12.18
C LEU A 366 2.05 0.11 -13.39
N ASP A 367 2.51 0.38 -14.62
CA ASP A 367 1.74 0.11 -15.84
C ASP A 367 1.40 -1.37 -16.02
N ALA A 368 2.26 -2.26 -15.54
CA ALA A 368 2.00 -3.70 -15.56
C ALA A 368 1.04 -4.16 -14.43
N LEU A 369 0.92 -3.39 -13.33
CA LEU A 369 0.24 -3.85 -12.12
C LEU A 369 -1.14 -3.22 -11.90
N TYR A 370 -1.41 -2.00 -12.43
CA TYR A 370 -2.61 -1.24 -12.08
C TYR A 370 -3.89 -1.79 -12.70
N GLY A 371 -5.01 -1.42 -12.10
CA GLY A 371 -6.35 -1.69 -12.62
C GLY A 371 -7.04 -2.89 -11.95
N PRO A 372 -8.37 -3.01 -12.13
CA PRO A 372 -9.19 -4.02 -11.48
C PRO A 372 -8.85 -5.45 -11.94
N ASP A 373 -9.00 -6.40 -11.03
CA ASP A 373 -8.87 -7.84 -11.27
C ASP A 373 -10.17 -8.61 -10.95
N GLY A 374 -11.20 -7.91 -10.49
CA GLY A 374 -12.47 -8.50 -10.09
C GLY A 374 -12.44 -9.18 -8.71
N ARG A 375 -11.29 -9.16 -8.00
CA ARG A 375 -11.10 -9.78 -6.67
C ARG A 375 -11.01 -8.74 -5.56
N ASP A 376 -10.20 -7.69 -5.73
CA ASP A 376 -10.15 -6.53 -4.81
C ASP A 376 -11.16 -5.47 -5.29
N LEU A 377 -12.29 -5.39 -4.58
CA LEU A 377 -13.40 -4.49 -4.93
C LEU A 377 -13.09 -3.00 -4.70
N THR A 378 -11.97 -2.68 -4.08
CA THR A 378 -11.54 -1.28 -3.87
C THR A 378 -10.81 -0.70 -5.06
N VAL A 379 -10.42 -1.55 -6.03
CA VAL A 379 -9.60 -1.11 -7.17
C VAL A 379 -10.44 -0.32 -8.19
N GLY A 380 -10.03 0.93 -8.40
CA GLY A 380 -10.63 1.82 -9.39
C GLY A 380 -10.12 1.54 -10.81
N ASP A 381 -10.95 1.86 -11.82
CA ASP A 381 -10.67 1.69 -13.25
C ASP A 381 -10.09 2.94 -13.95
N ALA A 382 -9.60 3.91 -13.18
CA ALA A 382 -8.96 5.11 -13.71
C ALA A 382 -7.70 4.75 -14.54
N ALA A 383 -7.50 5.39 -15.69
CA ALA A 383 -6.33 5.15 -16.52
C ALA A 383 -5.05 5.67 -15.85
N PHE A 384 -3.96 4.94 -16.01
CA PHE A 384 -2.61 5.45 -15.73
C PHE A 384 -2.00 5.99 -17.02
N ASN A 385 -1.51 7.23 -16.96
CA ASN A 385 -0.87 7.88 -18.10
C ASN A 385 0.49 8.45 -17.68
N TRP A 386 1.54 8.01 -18.37
CA TRP A 386 2.91 8.46 -18.15
C TRP A 386 3.42 9.28 -19.33
N ASN A 387 3.93 10.48 -19.07
CA ASN A 387 4.57 11.32 -20.07
C ASN A 387 5.82 12.03 -19.50
N PRO A 388 7.03 11.49 -19.73
CA PRO A 388 8.27 12.09 -19.22
C PRO A 388 8.63 13.46 -19.81
N ALA A 389 7.97 13.85 -20.89
CA ALA A 389 8.28 15.10 -21.61
C ALA A 389 7.36 16.27 -21.24
N ARG A 390 6.37 16.10 -20.32
CA ARG A 390 5.50 17.22 -19.90
C ARG A 390 6.35 18.34 -19.26
N PRO A 391 6.32 19.60 -19.77
CA PRO A 391 7.12 20.68 -19.21
C PRO A 391 6.69 21.03 -17.78
N LEU A 392 7.66 21.17 -16.84
CA LEU A 392 7.36 21.51 -15.44
C LEU A 392 6.77 22.92 -15.30
N ALA A 393 7.15 23.86 -16.18
CA ALA A 393 6.59 25.22 -16.22
C ALA A 393 5.05 25.24 -16.45
N LYS A 394 4.47 24.15 -16.96
CA LYS A 394 3.02 24.01 -17.14
C LYS A 394 2.33 23.27 -16.00
N MET A 395 3.05 22.96 -14.92
CA MET A 395 2.54 22.27 -13.75
C MET A 395 2.46 23.22 -12.56
N ARG A 396 1.41 23.10 -11.78
CA ARG A 396 1.23 23.83 -10.52
C ARG A 396 1.89 23.01 -9.41
N ILE A 397 3.05 23.47 -8.92
CA ILE A 397 3.87 22.72 -7.97
C ILE A 397 3.98 23.49 -6.66
N GLY A 398 3.36 22.96 -5.59
CA GLY A 398 3.51 23.47 -4.24
C GLY A 398 4.71 22.85 -3.53
N PHE A 399 5.18 23.46 -2.44
CA PHE A 399 6.14 22.82 -1.53
C PHE A 399 5.90 23.22 -0.08
N LEU A 400 6.16 22.32 0.86
CA LEU A 400 5.97 22.56 2.30
C LEU A 400 7.16 23.31 2.89
N GLN A 401 7.25 24.61 2.60
CA GLN A 401 8.41 25.45 2.93
C GLN A 401 8.86 25.28 4.37
N LYS A 402 7.97 25.41 5.34
CA LYS A 402 8.28 25.30 6.78
C LYS A 402 8.93 23.97 7.16
N GLU A 403 8.60 22.88 6.46
CA GLU A 403 9.19 21.57 6.73
C GLU A 403 10.60 21.44 6.14
N PHE A 404 10.88 22.08 5.00
CA PHE A 404 12.22 22.11 4.40
C PHE A 404 13.21 22.97 5.20
N GLU A 405 12.73 23.89 6.01
CA GLU A 405 13.53 24.74 6.89
C GLU A 405 13.88 24.06 8.24
N GLN A 406 13.32 22.87 8.49
CA GLN A 406 13.57 22.10 9.71
C GLN A 406 14.84 21.24 9.62
N GLY A 407 15.34 20.81 10.77
CA GLY A 407 16.51 19.94 10.89
C GLY A 407 17.83 20.68 11.03
N ASP A 408 18.93 19.95 10.96
CA ASP A 408 20.29 20.49 11.01
C ASP A 408 20.67 21.26 9.73
N GLU A 409 21.75 22.03 9.79
CA GLU A 409 22.21 22.87 8.70
C GLU A 409 22.54 22.04 7.44
N ALA A 410 23.18 20.89 7.59
CA ALA A 410 23.56 20.03 6.49
C ALA A 410 22.33 19.56 5.71
N ARG A 411 21.28 19.16 6.43
CA ARG A 411 20.01 18.73 5.84
C ARG A 411 19.28 19.88 5.16
N ARG A 412 19.19 21.05 5.80
CA ARG A 412 18.57 22.24 5.19
C ARG A 412 19.28 22.66 3.89
N LYS A 413 20.63 22.67 3.89
CA LYS A 413 21.42 22.96 2.70
C LYS A 413 21.17 21.95 1.58
N LEU A 414 21.11 20.66 1.91
CA LEU A 414 20.81 19.60 0.96
C LEU A 414 19.42 19.78 0.33
N TYR A 415 18.41 20.07 1.14
CA TYR A 415 17.05 20.31 0.67
C TYR A 415 16.94 21.58 -0.18
N ALA A 416 17.63 22.65 0.17
CA ALA A 416 17.69 23.86 -0.66
C ALA A 416 18.26 23.54 -2.04
N THR A 417 19.37 22.78 -2.11
CA THR A 417 19.95 22.32 -3.37
C THR A 417 18.95 21.48 -4.20
N ALA A 418 18.16 20.63 -3.55
CA ALA A 418 17.15 19.83 -4.24
C ALA A 418 16.01 20.69 -4.82
N LEU A 419 15.55 21.71 -4.09
CA LEU A 419 14.54 22.65 -4.58
C LEU A 419 15.10 23.53 -5.74
N ASP A 420 16.37 23.93 -5.67
CA ASP A 420 17.02 24.69 -6.76
C ASP A 420 17.20 23.84 -8.02
N ALA A 421 17.49 22.54 -7.87
CA ALA A 421 17.51 21.60 -8.99
C ALA A 421 16.15 21.50 -9.69
N LEU A 422 15.05 21.50 -8.94
CA LEU A 422 13.70 21.57 -9.53
C LEU A 422 13.43 22.89 -10.27
N ARG A 423 13.87 24.01 -9.69
CA ARG A 423 13.75 25.35 -10.33
C ARG A 423 14.54 25.42 -11.63
N SER A 424 15.74 24.83 -11.69
CA SER A 424 16.55 24.78 -12.90
C SER A 424 15.90 23.97 -14.03
N GLU A 425 15.03 23.01 -13.70
CA GLU A 425 14.21 22.26 -14.66
C GLU A 425 12.89 22.99 -15.04
N GLY A 426 12.74 24.25 -14.63
CA GLY A 426 11.62 25.10 -14.96
C GLY A 426 10.41 24.96 -14.01
N ALA A 427 10.57 24.34 -12.85
CA ALA A 427 9.49 24.27 -11.86
C ALA A 427 9.28 25.66 -11.19
N ASN A 428 8.04 26.16 -11.22
CA ASN A 428 7.64 27.31 -10.43
C ASN A 428 7.10 26.81 -9.07
N LEU A 429 7.98 26.74 -8.06
CA LEU A 429 7.64 26.24 -6.73
C LEU A 429 6.96 27.33 -5.90
N GLN A 430 5.75 27.05 -5.39
CA GLN A 430 5.00 27.96 -4.53
C GLN A 430 4.89 27.37 -3.11
N PRO A 431 5.07 28.18 -2.04
CA PRO A 431 4.88 27.70 -0.68
C PRO A 431 3.40 27.34 -0.42
N ILE A 432 3.19 26.21 0.24
CA ILE A 432 1.86 25.78 0.65
C ILE A 432 1.87 25.26 2.09
N GLU A 433 0.70 25.18 2.69
CA GLU A 433 0.48 24.56 4.00
C GLU A 433 -0.50 23.40 3.88
N LEU A 434 -0.29 22.37 4.68
CA LEU A 434 -1.24 21.27 4.82
C LEU A 434 -2.51 21.75 5.57
N PRO A 435 -3.64 21.06 5.40
CA PRO A 435 -4.84 21.35 6.16
C PRO A 435 -4.54 21.35 7.67
N LYS A 436 -5.12 22.33 8.38
CA LYS A 436 -5.06 22.38 9.84
C LYS A 436 -6.01 21.33 10.43
N PHE A 437 -5.52 20.11 10.51
CA PHE A 437 -6.27 18.95 10.98
C PHE A 437 -5.37 18.07 11.85
N ASP A 438 -5.85 17.70 13.05
CA ASP A 438 -5.13 16.75 13.89
C ASP A 438 -5.29 15.32 13.34
N ALA A 439 -4.48 14.99 12.35
CA ALA A 439 -4.49 13.67 11.73
C ALA A 439 -3.94 12.57 12.66
N GLN A 440 -3.23 12.91 13.75
CA GLN A 440 -2.66 11.92 14.66
C GLN A 440 -3.74 11.10 15.37
N VAL A 441 -4.87 11.72 15.73
CA VAL A 441 -6.00 11.02 16.36
C VAL A 441 -6.62 9.96 15.44
N LEU A 442 -6.45 10.08 14.13
CA LEU A 442 -6.96 9.12 13.14
C LEU A 442 -6.09 7.85 13.03
N ARG A 443 -4.94 7.79 13.69
CA ARG A 443 -4.12 6.55 13.73
C ARG A 443 -4.85 5.39 14.38
N ILE A 444 -5.88 5.67 15.17
CA ILE A 444 -6.78 4.67 15.73
C ILE A 444 -7.38 3.75 14.65
N ILE A 445 -7.54 4.23 13.42
CA ILE A 445 -8.02 3.43 12.27
C ILE A 445 -7.03 2.29 12.00
N LEU A 446 -5.75 2.60 11.84
CA LEU A 446 -4.71 1.58 11.63
C LEU A 446 -4.64 0.63 12.84
N SER A 447 -4.69 1.18 14.07
CA SER A 447 -4.58 0.37 15.28
C SER A 447 -5.70 -0.67 15.40
N ALA A 448 -6.95 -0.26 15.16
CA ALA A 448 -8.11 -1.15 15.22
C ALA A 448 -8.07 -2.20 14.10
N GLU A 449 -7.77 -1.80 12.87
CA GLU A 449 -7.73 -2.72 11.73
C GLU A 449 -6.58 -3.74 11.85
N ALA A 450 -5.39 -3.31 12.28
CA ALA A 450 -4.25 -4.19 12.49
C ALA A 450 -4.48 -5.19 13.64
N ALA A 451 -5.09 -4.75 14.74
CA ALA A 451 -5.47 -5.65 15.82
C ALA A 451 -6.53 -6.68 15.38
N THR A 452 -7.46 -6.28 14.51
CA THR A 452 -8.46 -7.18 13.92
C THR A 452 -7.80 -8.23 13.02
N ALA A 453 -6.85 -7.81 12.16
CA ALA A 453 -6.14 -8.70 11.24
C ALA A 453 -5.38 -9.82 11.96
N PHE A 454 -4.89 -9.55 13.18
CA PHE A 454 -4.08 -10.50 13.96
C PHE A 454 -4.67 -10.83 15.32
N ASP A 455 -6.01 -10.79 15.43
CA ASP A 455 -6.72 -11.09 16.67
C ASP A 455 -6.51 -12.55 17.14
N ASP A 456 -6.51 -13.50 16.21
CA ASP A 456 -6.36 -14.93 16.52
C ASP A 456 -5.02 -15.21 17.21
N ILE A 457 -3.89 -14.77 16.63
CA ILE A 457 -2.57 -14.98 17.24
C ILE A 457 -2.38 -14.16 18.52
N THR A 458 -3.15 -13.09 18.71
CA THR A 458 -3.17 -12.31 19.95
C THR A 458 -3.87 -13.08 21.06
N ARG A 459 -5.01 -13.71 20.76
CA ARG A 459 -5.80 -14.47 21.73
C ARG A 459 -5.18 -15.82 22.10
N ASP A 460 -4.59 -16.53 21.13
CA ASP A 460 -3.97 -17.84 21.38
C ASP A 460 -2.53 -17.76 21.88
N GLY A 461 -1.98 -16.54 22.00
CA GLY A 461 -0.64 -16.28 22.55
C GLY A 461 0.50 -16.42 21.57
N ARG A 462 0.30 -16.84 20.30
CA ARG A 462 1.37 -16.91 19.29
C ARG A 462 2.03 -15.55 19.03
N ILE A 463 1.36 -14.45 19.36
CA ILE A 463 1.91 -13.08 19.29
C ILE A 463 3.20 -12.93 20.12
N ASN A 464 3.39 -13.75 21.17
CA ASN A 464 4.59 -13.76 22.01
C ASN A 464 5.84 -14.29 21.30
N GLN A 465 5.68 -14.94 20.14
CA GLN A 465 6.79 -15.46 19.32
C GLN A 465 7.36 -14.40 18.38
N LEU A 466 6.76 -13.20 18.28
CA LEU A 466 7.31 -12.13 17.46
C LEU A 466 8.63 -11.63 18.02
N SER A 467 9.57 -11.28 17.16
CA SER A 467 10.92 -10.83 17.51
C SER A 467 10.97 -9.48 18.24
N GLY A 468 9.90 -8.67 18.18
CA GLY A 468 9.75 -7.40 18.89
C GLY A 468 8.70 -7.53 20.00
N GLN A 469 9.05 -7.21 21.27
CA GLN A 469 8.16 -7.29 22.44
C GLN A 469 8.16 -5.99 23.28
N ALA A 470 8.72 -4.89 22.73
CA ALA A 470 8.73 -3.60 23.43
C ALA A 470 7.33 -2.93 23.44
N PRO A 471 7.07 -1.95 24.29
CA PRO A 471 5.78 -1.25 24.38
C PRO A 471 5.24 -0.69 23.04
N GLY A 472 6.13 -0.32 22.12
CA GLY A 472 5.78 0.17 20.79
C GLY A 472 5.65 -0.90 19.70
N ASP A 473 5.92 -2.16 20.00
CA ASP A 473 5.84 -3.26 19.05
C ASP A 473 4.41 -3.83 18.95
N TRP A 474 4.16 -4.58 17.86
CA TRP A 474 2.83 -5.15 17.56
C TRP A 474 2.20 -5.94 18.70
N PRO A 475 2.91 -6.80 19.46
CA PRO A 475 2.26 -7.56 20.51
C PRO A 475 1.52 -6.69 21.53
N ASN A 476 2.14 -5.61 21.98
CA ASN A 476 1.49 -4.69 22.90
C ASN A 476 0.44 -3.82 22.19
N SER A 477 0.74 -3.34 20.98
CA SER A 477 -0.21 -2.53 20.20
C SER A 477 -1.49 -3.28 19.90
N PHE A 478 -1.42 -4.58 19.52
CA PHE A 478 -2.61 -5.38 19.25
C PHE A 478 -3.44 -5.64 20.52
N ARG A 479 -2.78 -5.93 21.66
CA ARG A 479 -3.48 -6.10 22.95
C ARG A 479 -4.23 -4.82 23.34
N THR A 480 -3.57 -3.68 23.28
CA THR A 480 -4.18 -2.39 23.69
C THR A 480 -5.27 -1.94 22.73
N SER A 481 -5.12 -2.22 21.43
CA SER A 481 -6.10 -1.82 20.42
C SER A 481 -7.41 -2.59 20.50
N ARG A 482 -7.45 -3.73 21.20
CA ARG A 482 -8.71 -4.45 21.49
C ARG A 482 -9.66 -3.66 22.39
N PHE A 483 -9.17 -2.66 23.11
CA PHE A 483 -9.96 -1.75 23.94
C PHE A 483 -10.50 -0.53 23.18
N ILE A 484 -10.27 -0.44 21.87
CA ILE A 484 -10.86 0.62 21.05
C ILE A 484 -12.34 0.31 20.81
N PRO A 485 -13.27 1.13 21.32
CA PRO A 485 -14.68 0.93 21.04
C PRO A 485 -15.01 1.12 19.55
N ALA A 486 -15.95 0.34 19.03
CA ALA A 486 -16.41 0.47 17.65
C ALA A 486 -16.94 1.88 17.35
N VAL A 487 -17.56 2.56 18.32
CA VAL A 487 -18.04 3.94 18.18
C VAL A 487 -16.90 4.92 17.88
N GLU A 488 -15.73 4.74 18.50
CA GLU A 488 -14.57 5.59 18.25
C GLU A 488 -13.93 5.30 16.88
N TYR A 489 -13.86 4.05 16.48
CA TYR A 489 -13.42 3.68 15.14
C TYR A 489 -14.33 4.28 14.05
N LEU A 490 -15.65 4.18 14.21
CA LEU A 490 -16.61 4.77 13.26
C LEU A 490 -16.53 6.30 13.26
N ARG A 491 -16.34 6.93 14.42
CA ARG A 491 -16.12 8.38 14.53
C ARG A 491 -14.84 8.79 13.79
N ALA A 492 -13.75 8.05 13.94
CA ALA A 492 -12.49 8.28 13.23
C ALA A 492 -12.66 8.15 11.71
N GLN A 493 -13.40 7.15 11.21
CA GLN A 493 -13.71 7.02 9.78
C GLN A 493 -14.53 8.22 9.24
N ARG A 494 -15.46 8.74 10.04
CA ARG A 494 -16.22 9.96 9.68
C ARG A 494 -15.32 11.21 9.68
N ALA A 495 -14.44 11.36 10.66
CA ALA A 495 -13.46 12.45 10.73
C ALA A 495 -12.45 12.37 9.57
N ARG A 496 -12.01 11.16 9.19
CA ARG A 496 -11.20 10.92 7.99
C ARG A 496 -11.85 11.50 6.73
N ARG A 497 -13.18 11.40 6.62
CA ARG A 497 -13.93 12.00 5.50
C ARG A 497 -13.78 13.52 5.45
N LEU A 498 -13.75 14.19 6.60
CA LEU A 498 -13.51 15.64 6.65
C LEU A 498 -12.08 15.98 6.19
N LEU A 499 -11.09 15.21 6.63
CA LEU A 499 -9.71 15.35 6.17
C LEU A 499 -9.59 15.15 4.64
N MET A 500 -10.31 14.18 4.06
CA MET A 500 -10.34 13.97 2.60
C MET A 500 -10.88 15.19 1.86
N ILE A 501 -11.91 15.86 2.40
CA ILE A 501 -12.48 17.07 1.81
C ILE A 501 -11.47 18.23 1.85
N GLU A 502 -10.79 18.42 2.97
CA GLU A 502 -9.76 19.46 3.09
C GLU A 502 -8.57 19.20 2.15
N MET A 503 -8.13 17.94 2.04
CA MET A 503 -7.07 17.57 1.10
C MET A 503 -7.50 17.75 -0.35
N ASP A 504 -8.73 17.44 -0.71
CA ASP A 504 -9.25 17.68 -2.06
C ASP A 504 -9.29 19.19 -2.39
N ARG A 505 -9.65 20.04 -1.43
CA ARG A 505 -9.59 21.50 -1.57
C ARG A 505 -8.17 22.00 -1.85
N LEU A 506 -7.19 21.50 -1.07
CA LEU A 506 -5.79 21.82 -1.28
C LEU A 506 -5.34 21.35 -2.66
N MET A 507 -5.53 20.08 -2.96
CA MET A 507 -5.01 19.46 -4.18
C MET A 507 -5.73 19.90 -5.46
N SER A 508 -6.91 20.50 -5.38
CA SER A 508 -7.56 21.13 -6.55
C SER A 508 -6.77 22.32 -7.11
N GLN A 509 -5.92 22.93 -6.30
CA GLN A 509 -5.09 24.07 -6.69
C GLN A 509 -3.72 23.63 -7.24
N TRP A 510 -3.30 22.39 -6.99
CA TRP A 510 -1.96 21.88 -7.29
C TRP A 510 -2.02 20.56 -8.08
N ASP A 511 -1.07 20.37 -8.97
CA ASP A 511 -0.86 19.08 -9.64
C ASP A 511 0.02 18.16 -8.77
N VAL A 512 1.02 18.76 -8.07
CA VAL A 512 1.96 18.08 -7.17
C VAL A 512 2.34 19.01 -6.02
N PHE A 513 2.61 18.47 -4.86
CA PHE A 513 3.40 19.19 -3.86
C PHE A 513 4.62 18.38 -3.42
N VAL A 514 5.66 19.11 -2.99
CA VAL A 514 6.95 18.54 -2.57
C VAL A 514 7.13 18.71 -1.07
N SER A 515 7.64 17.68 -0.41
CA SER A 515 7.96 17.68 1.03
C SER A 515 9.25 16.92 1.32
N PRO A 516 9.89 17.12 2.48
CA PRO A 516 10.94 16.22 2.95
C PRO A 516 10.42 14.79 3.16
N ALA A 517 11.30 13.78 3.11
CA ALA A 517 10.93 12.40 3.39
C ALA A 517 12.02 11.70 4.24
N PRO A 518 11.60 10.84 5.18
CA PRO A 518 10.22 10.44 5.53
C PRO A 518 9.53 11.32 6.60
N GLY A 519 10.16 12.33 7.16
CA GLY A 519 9.74 13.08 8.36
C GLY A 519 8.60 14.07 8.19
N SER A 520 7.99 14.19 7.00
CA SER A 520 6.90 15.14 6.73
C SER A 520 5.58 14.73 7.41
N ALA A 521 4.84 15.72 7.92
CA ALA A 521 3.47 15.54 8.40
C ALA A 521 2.53 15.05 7.29
N SER A 522 2.85 15.35 6.03
CA SER A 522 2.09 14.90 4.86
C SER A 522 2.04 13.39 4.73
N LEU A 523 3.01 12.65 5.28
CA LEU A 523 3.06 11.19 5.19
C LEU A 523 1.81 10.53 5.81
N LEU A 524 1.43 10.94 7.02
CA LEU A 524 0.24 10.42 7.68
C LEU A 524 -1.05 10.85 6.94
N ILE A 525 -1.16 12.14 6.65
CA ILE A 525 -2.34 12.72 5.99
C ILE A 525 -2.60 12.01 4.65
N THR A 526 -1.57 11.87 3.81
CA THR A 526 -1.72 11.28 2.47
C THR A 526 -1.94 9.78 2.49
N ASN A 527 -1.48 9.07 3.54
CA ASN A 527 -1.82 7.66 3.74
C ASN A 527 -3.29 7.49 4.18
N LEU A 528 -3.80 8.35 5.05
CA LEU A 528 -5.20 8.36 5.47
C LEU A 528 -6.15 8.74 4.31
N THR A 529 -5.76 9.66 3.46
CA THR A 529 -6.60 10.14 2.36
C THR A 529 -6.41 9.39 1.04
N GLY A 530 -5.40 8.50 0.98
CA GLY A 530 -5.16 7.62 -0.16
C GLY A 530 -4.40 8.25 -1.34
N HIS A 531 -3.74 9.41 -1.17
CA HIS A 531 -3.00 10.10 -2.25
C HIS A 531 -1.74 9.34 -2.65
N PRO A 532 -1.36 9.36 -3.95
CA PRO A 532 -0.11 8.79 -4.43
C PRO A 532 1.09 9.66 -4.03
N ALA A 533 2.24 9.02 -3.84
CA ALA A 533 3.49 9.72 -3.61
C ALA A 533 4.68 8.98 -4.23
N VAL A 534 5.65 9.74 -4.73
CA VAL A 534 6.95 9.26 -5.19
C VAL A 534 8.01 9.80 -4.25
N VAL A 535 8.82 8.95 -3.67
CA VAL A 535 10.01 9.34 -2.92
C VAL A 535 11.25 9.06 -3.75
N THR A 536 12.19 10.00 -3.78
CA THR A 536 13.48 9.81 -4.46
C THR A 536 14.61 10.45 -3.66
N PRO A 537 15.83 9.88 -3.70
CA PRO A 537 16.97 10.40 -2.96
C PRO A 537 17.39 11.79 -3.42
N CYS A 538 17.87 12.61 -2.50
CA CYS A 538 18.40 13.94 -2.80
C CYS A 538 19.86 14.16 -2.37
N GLY A 539 20.47 13.21 -1.71
CA GLY A 539 21.88 13.25 -1.30
C GLY A 539 22.13 12.52 0.01
N LEU A 540 23.30 12.75 0.59
CA LEU A 540 23.75 12.09 1.82
C LEU A 540 23.94 13.12 2.95
N VAL A 541 23.50 12.77 4.15
CA VAL A 541 23.87 13.42 5.42
C VAL A 541 24.36 12.32 6.36
N ASN A 542 25.54 12.49 6.93
CA ASN A 542 26.18 11.50 7.80
C ASN A 542 26.27 10.10 7.15
N LYS A 543 26.65 10.05 5.88
CA LYS A 543 26.76 8.83 5.05
C LYS A 543 25.42 8.07 4.84
N LEU A 544 24.29 8.67 5.17
CA LEU A 544 22.98 8.06 4.98
C LEU A 544 22.13 8.90 4.02
N PRO A 545 21.40 8.24 3.11
CA PRO A 545 20.54 8.92 2.16
C PRO A 545 19.48 9.79 2.83
N GLN A 546 19.25 10.94 2.22
CA GLN A 546 18.09 11.80 2.46
C GLN A 546 17.24 11.84 1.19
N SER A 547 15.97 12.14 1.32
CA SER A 547 15.04 12.10 0.18
C SER A 547 14.03 13.24 0.24
N ILE A 548 13.44 13.52 -0.91
CA ILE A 548 12.26 14.36 -1.06
C ILE A 548 11.10 13.53 -1.62
N MET A 549 9.90 13.93 -1.31
CA MET A 549 8.66 13.23 -1.68
C MET A 549 7.76 14.15 -2.51
N PHE A 550 7.23 13.61 -3.59
CA PHE A 550 6.32 14.27 -4.53
C PHE A 550 4.94 13.64 -4.38
N THR A 551 3.97 14.40 -3.90
CA THR A 551 2.59 13.93 -3.70
C THR A 551 1.68 14.47 -4.81
N GLY A 552 0.94 13.59 -5.45
CA GLY A 552 0.00 13.91 -6.54
C GLY A 552 -1.47 13.84 -6.13
N ASN A 553 -2.35 14.19 -7.05
CA ASN A 553 -3.79 13.99 -6.92
C ASN A 553 -4.16 12.51 -6.94
N ILE A 554 -5.33 12.19 -6.38
CA ILE A 554 -5.92 10.83 -6.43
C ILE A 554 -6.00 10.37 -7.89
N TYR A 555 -5.48 9.17 -8.18
CA TYR A 555 -5.39 8.54 -9.50
C TYR A 555 -4.54 9.31 -10.54
N ASP A 556 -3.72 10.27 -10.12
CA ASP A 556 -2.75 10.94 -10.99
C ASP A 556 -1.30 10.68 -10.53
N GLU A 557 -0.87 9.43 -10.64
CA GLU A 557 0.52 9.04 -10.37
C GLU A 557 1.49 9.63 -11.42
N GLY A 558 0.97 9.95 -12.60
CA GLY A 558 1.78 10.52 -13.69
C GLY A 558 2.37 11.88 -13.35
N ALA A 559 1.65 12.72 -12.62
CA ALA A 559 2.14 14.05 -12.25
C ALA A 559 3.32 14.00 -11.26
N PRO A 560 3.22 13.34 -10.09
CA PRO A 560 4.37 13.25 -9.17
C PRO A 560 5.55 12.48 -9.76
N LEU A 561 5.31 11.42 -10.56
CA LEU A 561 6.37 10.73 -11.30
C LEU A 561 7.08 11.68 -12.27
N ARG A 562 6.35 12.55 -12.97
CA ARG A 562 6.94 13.49 -13.92
C ARG A 562 7.88 14.50 -13.23
N VAL A 563 7.45 15.05 -12.09
CA VAL A 563 8.28 16.01 -11.35
C VAL A 563 9.51 15.31 -10.76
N ALA A 564 9.32 14.14 -10.17
CA ALA A 564 10.41 13.32 -9.64
C ALA A 564 11.40 12.89 -10.73
N PHE A 565 10.92 12.56 -11.94
CA PHE A 565 11.78 12.20 -13.08
C PHE A 565 12.64 13.37 -13.54
N ALA A 566 12.07 14.58 -13.67
CA ALA A 566 12.85 15.76 -14.00
C ALA A 566 13.95 16.01 -12.98
N TYR A 567 13.60 15.96 -11.70
CA TYR A 567 14.56 16.07 -10.61
C TYR A 567 15.70 15.04 -10.73
N GLN A 568 15.36 13.77 -10.99
CA GLN A 568 16.35 12.68 -11.09
C GLN A 568 17.34 12.90 -12.22
N GLN A 569 16.94 13.54 -13.34
CA GLN A 569 17.84 13.82 -14.47
C GLN A 569 18.97 14.81 -14.10
N VAL A 570 18.71 15.74 -13.19
CA VAL A 570 19.69 16.78 -12.79
C VAL A 570 20.40 16.47 -11.48
N SER A 571 19.84 15.63 -10.60
CA SER A 571 20.44 15.28 -9.32
C SER A 571 21.68 14.40 -9.44
N LYS A 572 21.86 13.70 -10.59
CA LYS A 572 22.94 12.74 -10.87
C LYS A 572 23.09 11.64 -9.82
N TRP A 573 22.05 11.41 -9.01
CA TRP A 573 22.10 10.39 -7.94
C TRP A 573 22.43 8.99 -8.48
N LEU A 574 21.80 8.58 -9.59
CA LEU A 574 22.02 7.26 -10.19
C LEU A 574 23.45 7.05 -10.71
N GLU A 575 24.13 8.12 -11.09
CA GLU A 575 25.50 8.06 -11.60
C GLU A 575 26.53 7.95 -10.45
N ASN A 576 26.23 8.63 -9.32
CA ASN A 576 27.17 8.86 -8.23
C ASN A 576 26.96 7.95 -7.01
N SER A 577 25.87 7.15 -6.96
CA SER A 577 25.46 6.40 -5.78
C SER A 577 25.61 4.90 -5.93
N LYS A 578 26.81 4.44 -6.28
CA LYS A 578 27.12 3.01 -6.25
C LYS A 578 27.54 2.60 -4.83
N ILE A 579 26.81 1.64 -4.26
CA ILE A 579 27.10 1.08 -2.94
C ILE A 579 28.13 -0.03 -3.11
N GLY A 580 29.27 0.07 -2.42
CA GLY A 580 30.28 -1.01 -2.36
C GLY A 580 31.37 -0.95 -3.40
N GLU A 581 31.64 0.20 -4.02
CA GLU A 581 32.90 0.52 -4.69
C GLU A 581 33.82 1.29 -3.77
#